data_27feac7f5e74db48e307c6c36609e0ec
#
_entry.id   27feac7f5e74db48e307c6c36609e0ec
#
_cell.length_a   1.000
_cell.length_b   1.000
_cell.length_c   1.000
_cell.angle_alpha   90.00
_cell.angle_beta   90.00
_cell.angle_gamma   90.00
#
_symmetry.space_group_name_H-M   'P 1'
#
loop_
_entity.id
_entity.type
_entity.pdbx_description
1 polymer ?
#
loop_
_entity_poly.entity_id
_entity_poly.type
_entity_poly.pdbx_seq_one_letter_code
_entity_poly.pdbx_strand_id
1 'polypeptide(L)'
;MKTQTDTPKPLLTIGQLAKQTGLRTSALRYYEDQELLSPMGRADNGYRLYDETAAQTIRFIQRAQRLGFALADIRTLLQGIKQNALDEETIVQIAETRYLAIEEEVTSLLTLRHEMALFLQDIHTQMAHVGSLDASALFTQLVNHVCTSPHDQSPDRMLDWLLQQVGCQLTTSEGLQLLEQIRGQHIHIWEEQDGYRILVVSSDPEIGQVLEALTTLEMRCQIHHHADNVPDLLHNHKGYLLICSGRSAFVFARLFLALSTS
;
A
#
# COMPACT_ATOMS: atom_id res chain seq x y z
N MET A 1 30.24 -27.14 36.18
CA MET A 1 30.43 -26.29 34.99
C MET A 1 30.80 -27.21 33.82
N LYS A 2 29.87 -27.50 32.91
CA LYS A 2 30.16 -28.24 31.69
C LYS A 2 30.46 -27.22 30.60
N THR A 3 31.72 -27.11 30.21
CA THR A 3 32.19 -26.40 29.02
C THR A 3 31.57 -27.08 27.79
N GLN A 4 30.61 -26.42 27.14
CA GLN A 4 30.17 -26.80 25.81
C GLN A 4 31.34 -26.55 24.85
N THR A 5 31.94 -27.64 24.38
CA THR A 5 32.88 -27.61 23.25
C THR A 5 32.10 -27.21 22.00
N ASP A 6 32.30 -25.95 21.60
CA ASP A 6 31.77 -25.40 20.36
C ASP A 6 32.51 -26.09 19.19
N THR A 7 31.94 -27.17 18.65
CA THR A 7 32.47 -27.84 17.47
C THR A 7 32.28 -26.90 16.29
N PRO A 8 33.32 -26.50 15.56
CA PRO A 8 33.20 -25.59 14.44
C PRO A 8 32.24 -26.18 13.40
N LYS A 9 31.12 -25.51 13.15
CA LYS A 9 30.13 -25.94 12.16
C LYS A 9 30.78 -25.96 10.77
N PRO A 10 30.49 -26.98 9.93
CA PRO A 10 31.12 -27.13 8.63
C PRO A 10 30.73 -25.96 7.72
N LEU A 11 31.76 -25.38 7.07
CA LEU A 11 31.57 -24.33 6.07
C LEU A 11 30.94 -24.93 4.80
N LEU A 12 30.05 -24.19 4.17
CA LEU A 12 29.29 -24.58 3.00
C LEU A 12 29.88 -23.97 1.73
N THR A 13 29.93 -24.72 0.67
CA THR A 13 30.16 -24.17 -0.68
C THR A 13 28.90 -23.47 -1.20
N ILE A 14 29.04 -22.62 -2.22
CA ILE A 14 27.89 -21.94 -2.84
C ILE A 14 26.84 -22.94 -3.35
N GLY A 15 27.25 -24.10 -3.85
CA GLY A 15 26.32 -25.17 -4.28
C GLY A 15 25.55 -25.81 -3.14
N GLN A 16 26.19 -26.03 -2.00
CA GLN A 16 25.55 -26.55 -0.79
C GLN A 16 24.58 -25.52 -0.20
N LEU A 17 25.00 -24.24 -0.15
CA LEU A 17 24.16 -23.14 0.29
C LEU A 17 22.92 -22.95 -0.62
N ALA A 18 23.09 -23.07 -1.94
CA ALA A 18 22.02 -23.03 -2.93
C ALA A 18 21.00 -24.16 -2.67
N LYS A 19 21.46 -25.37 -2.46
CA LYS A 19 20.61 -26.53 -2.14
C LYS A 19 19.85 -26.35 -0.82
N GLN A 20 20.52 -25.81 0.20
CA GLN A 20 19.91 -25.59 1.54
C GLN A 20 18.84 -24.49 1.54
N THR A 21 18.99 -23.47 0.68
CA THR A 21 18.09 -22.30 0.61
C THR A 21 17.05 -22.39 -0.51
N GLY A 22 17.14 -23.41 -1.38
CA GLY A 22 16.26 -23.58 -2.54
C GLY A 22 16.51 -22.55 -3.66
N LEU A 23 17.64 -21.84 -3.62
CA LEU A 23 18.00 -20.83 -4.63
C LEU A 23 18.96 -21.40 -5.67
N ARG A 24 19.00 -20.73 -6.84
CA ARG A 24 20.06 -20.98 -7.83
C ARG A 24 21.36 -20.28 -7.42
N THR A 25 22.48 -20.85 -7.76
CA THR A 25 23.81 -20.25 -7.48
C THR A 25 23.98 -18.85 -8.10
N SER A 26 23.29 -18.58 -9.22
CA SER A 26 23.25 -17.25 -9.83
C SER A 26 22.58 -16.20 -8.95
N ALA A 27 21.51 -16.57 -8.24
CA ALA A 27 20.85 -15.67 -7.29
C ALA A 27 21.75 -15.38 -6.08
N LEU A 28 22.47 -16.38 -5.58
CA LEU A 28 23.43 -16.17 -4.48
C LEU A 28 24.57 -15.24 -4.89
N ARG A 29 25.10 -15.38 -6.12
CA ARG A 29 26.09 -14.46 -6.67
C ARG A 29 25.53 -13.04 -6.80
N TYR A 30 24.31 -12.89 -7.25
CA TYR A 30 23.63 -11.60 -7.31
C TYR A 30 23.52 -10.96 -5.91
N TYR A 31 23.20 -11.74 -4.86
CA TYR A 31 23.20 -11.22 -3.50
C TYR A 31 24.59 -10.83 -3.00
N GLU A 32 25.65 -11.53 -3.43
CA GLU A 32 27.03 -11.09 -3.17
C GLU A 32 27.34 -9.75 -3.86
N ASP A 33 27.00 -9.64 -5.14
CA ASP A 33 27.24 -8.42 -5.94
C ASP A 33 26.46 -7.23 -5.39
N GLN A 34 25.31 -7.51 -4.73
CA GLN A 34 24.50 -6.50 -4.03
C GLN A 34 24.92 -6.28 -2.57
N GLU A 35 26.04 -6.87 -2.11
CA GLU A 35 26.53 -6.77 -0.72
C GLU A 35 25.58 -7.28 0.37
N LEU A 36 24.58 -8.06 -0.02
CA LEU A 36 23.60 -8.69 0.89
C LEU A 36 24.14 -9.97 1.51
N LEU A 37 25.07 -10.64 0.83
CA LEU A 37 25.72 -11.88 1.23
C LEU A 37 27.23 -11.70 1.11
N SER A 38 27.97 -12.22 2.09
CA SER A 38 29.43 -12.22 2.03
C SER A 38 29.97 -13.62 2.35
N PRO A 39 30.92 -14.15 1.58
CA PRO A 39 31.59 -15.38 1.97
C PRO A 39 32.44 -15.14 3.21
N MET A 40 32.55 -16.14 4.08
CA MET A 40 33.42 -16.10 5.24
C MET A 40 34.89 -16.23 4.86
N GLY A 41 35.17 -16.90 3.71
CA GLY A 41 36.52 -17.11 3.20
C GLY A 41 36.53 -17.90 1.88
N ARG A 42 37.72 -18.39 1.52
CA ARG A 42 37.89 -19.27 0.37
C ARG A 42 38.65 -20.54 0.79
N ALA A 43 38.27 -21.65 0.21
CA ALA A 43 39.01 -22.92 0.34
C ALA A 43 40.32 -22.84 -0.44
N ASP A 44 41.23 -23.79 -0.20
CA ASP A 44 42.55 -23.89 -0.88
C ASP A 44 42.45 -23.97 -2.42
N ASN A 45 41.30 -24.48 -2.91
CA ASN A 45 40.98 -24.55 -4.35
C ASN A 45 40.29 -23.29 -4.88
N GLY A 46 40.24 -22.21 -4.11
CA GLY A 46 39.65 -20.92 -4.45
C GLY A 46 38.14 -20.79 -4.36
N TYR A 47 37.43 -21.86 -4.01
CA TYR A 47 35.95 -21.82 -3.84
C TYR A 47 35.53 -20.98 -2.63
N ARG A 48 34.47 -20.19 -2.79
CA ARG A 48 33.83 -19.40 -1.70
C ARG A 48 33.22 -20.32 -0.66
N LEU A 49 33.48 -20.01 0.59
CA LEU A 49 32.95 -20.73 1.75
C LEU A 49 32.03 -19.82 2.58
N TYR A 50 30.94 -20.37 3.04
CA TYR A 50 29.89 -19.69 3.82
C TYR A 50 29.64 -20.45 5.10
N ASP A 51 29.29 -19.74 6.14
CA ASP A 51 28.84 -20.32 7.41
C ASP A 51 27.31 -20.52 7.42
N GLU A 52 26.79 -21.03 8.54
CA GLU A 52 25.34 -21.24 8.71
C GLU A 52 24.56 -19.91 8.79
N THR A 53 25.23 -18.81 9.20
CA THR A 53 24.60 -17.48 9.26
C THR A 53 24.23 -16.99 7.87
N ALA A 54 25.00 -17.36 6.85
CA ALA A 54 24.70 -17.06 5.45
C ALA A 54 23.33 -17.65 5.03
N ALA A 55 23.01 -18.86 5.44
CA ALA A 55 21.71 -19.46 5.15
C ALA A 55 20.57 -18.75 5.88
N GLN A 56 20.79 -18.26 7.09
CA GLN A 56 19.81 -17.46 7.84
C GLN A 56 19.60 -16.10 7.17
N THR A 57 20.67 -15.43 6.75
CA THR A 57 20.65 -14.16 5.99
C THR A 57 19.82 -14.32 4.71
N ILE A 58 20.04 -15.38 3.94
CA ILE A 58 19.27 -15.65 2.71
C ILE A 58 17.79 -15.84 3.00
N ARG A 59 17.44 -16.59 4.04
CA ARG A 59 16.02 -16.75 4.43
C ARG A 59 15.39 -15.44 4.85
N PHE A 60 16.12 -14.59 5.55
CA PHE A 60 15.67 -13.25 5.89
C PHE A 60 15.43 -12.43 4.62
N ILE A 61 16.39 -12.37 3.67
CA ILE A 61 16.23 -11.68 2.39
C ILE A 61 14.99 -12.17 1.64
N GLN A 62 14.81 -13.49 1.51
CA GLN A 62 13.66 -14.07 0.82
C GLN A 62 12.33 -13.70 1.47
N ARG A 63 12.27 -13.65 2.82
CA ARG A 63 11.05 -13.27 3.55
C ARG A 63 10.77 -11.78 3.40
N ALA A 64 11.78 -10.94 3.55
CA ALA A 64 11.66 -9.50 3.40
C ALA A 64 11.22 -9.12 1.98
N GLN A 65 11.79 -9.76 0.93
CA GLN A 65 11.35 -9.57 -0.44
C GLN A 65 9.89 -10.00 -0.68
N ARG A 66 9.43 -11.08 -0.04
CA ARG A 66 8.01 -11.50 -0.11
C ARG A 66 7.07 -10.49 0.56
N LEU A 67 7.54 -9.78 1.56
CA LEU A 67 6.82 -8.66 2.16
C LEU A 67 6.96 -7.37 1.35
N GLY A 68 7.74 -7.41 0.24
CA GLY A 68 7.94 -6.29 -0.68
C GLY A 68 8.96 -5.25 -0.20
N PHE A 69 9.83 -5.57 0.77
CA PHE A 69 10.95 -4.69 1.09
C PHE A 69 11.90 -4.57 -0.10
N ALA A 70 12.36 -3.35 -0.38
CA ALA A 70 13.37 -3.12 -1.42
C ALA A 70 14.71 -3.71 -0.99
N LEU A 71 15.52 -4.14 -1.97
CA LEU A 71 16.86 -4.68 -1.68
C LEU A 71 17.75 -3.66 -0.96
N ALA A 72 17.55 -2.36 -1.23
CA ALA A 72 18.26 -1.29 -0.54
C ALA A 72 17.96 -1.27 0.96
N ASP A 73 16.68 -1.40 1.34
CA ASP A 73 16.25 -1.44 2.74
C ASP A 73 16.79 -2.68 3.44
N ILE A 74 16.70 -3.84 2.78
CA ILE A 74 17.26 -5.10 3.29
C ILE A 74 18.76 -4.97 3.52
N ARG A 75 19.49 -4.30 2.61
CA ARG A 75 20.92 -4.03 2.75
C ARG A 75 21.19 -3.16 3.97
N THR A 76 20.47 -2.06 4.13
CA THR A 76 20.60 -1.14 5.28
C THR A 76 20.42 -1.91 6.59
N LEU A 77 19.38 -2.72 6.71
CA LEU A 77 19.13 -3.55 7.89
C LEU A 77 20.27 -4.54 8.16
N LEU A 78 20.72 -5.28 7.14
CA LEU A 78 21.79 -6.27 7.30
C LEU A 78 23.15 -5.63 7.63
N GLN A 79 23.47 -4.49 7.03
CA GLN A 79 24.72 -3.76 7.32
C GLN A 79 24.68 -3.14 8.73
N GLY A 80 23.55 -2.54 9.10
CA GLY A 80 23.36 -1.99 10.44
C GLY A 80 23.51 -3.04 11.54
N ILE A 81 22.95 -4.25 11.35
CA ILE A 81 23.15 -5.38 12.27
C ILE A 81 24.63 -5.78 12.35
N LYS A 82 25.33 -5.92 11.21
CA LYS A 82 26.75 -6.32 11.16
C LYS A 82 27.66 -5.31 11.87
N GLN A 83 27.33 -4.04 11.75
CA GLN A 83 28.14 -2.93 12.33
C GLN A 83 27.73 -2.59 13.76
N ASN A 84 26.70 -3.24 14.30
CA ASN A 84 26.05 -2.89 15.59
C ASN A 84 25.67 -1.40 15.66
N ALA A 85 25.22 -0.86 14.52
CA ALA A 85 24.86 0.54 14.29
C ALA A 85 23.38 0.72 13.88
N LEU A 86 22.57 -0.34 13.98
CA LEU A 86 21.15 -0.28 13.65
C LEU A 86 20.39 0.28 14.85
N ASP A 87 19.80 1.45 14.69
CA ASP A 87 18.93 2.07 15.69
C ASP A 87 17.45 1.68 15.46
N GLU A 88 16.65 1.85 16.51
CA GLU A 88 15.23 1.52 16.48
C GLU A 88 14.45 2.38 15.50
N GLU A 89 14.81 3.66 15.36
CA GLU A 89 14.16 4.62 14.49
C GLU A 89 14.28 4.22 13.01
N THR A 90 15.48 3.81 12.59
CA THR A 90 15.72 3.30 11.23
C THR A 90 14.88 2.05 10.92
N ILE A 91 14.76 1.11 11.88
CA ILE A 91 13.95 -0.10 11.71
C ILE A 91 12.48 0.28 11.52
N VAL A 92 11.96 1.14 12.41
CA VAL A 92 10.57 1.60 12.39
C VAL A 92 10.27 2.33 11.08
N GLN A 93 11.12 3.28 10.67
CA GLN A 93 10.95 4.04 9.44
C GLN A 93 10.89 3.15 8.18
N ILE A 94 11.78 2.16 8.07
CA ILE A 94 11.77 1.20 6.94
C ILE A 94 10.47 0.38 6.95
N ALA A 95 10.05 -0.09 8.14
CA ALA A 95 8.83 -0.89 8.26
C ALA A 95 7.56 -0.06 7.93
N GLU A 96 7.46 1.17 8.43
CA GLU A 96 6.36 2.10 8.17
C GLU A 96 6.28 2.47 6.69
N THR A 97 7.41 2.78 6.06
CA THR A 97 7.46 3.08 4.63
C THR A 97 6.91 1.91 3.81
N ARG A 98 7.29 0.66 4.14
CA ARG A 98 6.76 -0.51 3.44
C ARG A 98 5.30 -0.75 3.74
N TYR A 99 4.88 -0.54 4.99
CA TYR A 99 3.48 -0.65 5.37
C TYR A 99 2.59 0.32 4.58
N LEU A 100 3.00 1.59 4.48
CA LEU A 100 2.29 2.60 3.69
C LEU A 100 2.20 2.23 2.21
N ALA A 101 3.29 1.72 1.62
CA ALA A 101 3.27 1.26 0.24
C ALA A 101 2.30 0.08 0.01
N ILE A 102 2.19 -0.85 0.97
CA ILE A 102 1.19 -1.94 0.91
C ILE A 102 -0.23 -1.36 0.96
N GLU A 103 -0.48 -0.39 1.82
CA GLU A 103 -1.80 0.23 1.96
C GLU A 103 -2.20 1.02 0.70
N GLU A 104 -1.24 1.65 0.04
CA GLU A 104 -1.45 2.27 -1.27
C GLU A 104 -1.85 1.23 -2.32
N GLU A 105 -1.11 0.10 -2.42
CA GLU A 105 -1.45 -1.03 -3.30
C GLU A 105 -2.85 -1.59 -3.00
N VAL A 106 -3.19 -1.77 -1.71
CA VAL A 106 -4.51 -2.24 -1.27
C VAL A 106 -5.61 -1.24 -1.66
N THR A 107 -5.36 0.06 -1.50
CA THR A 107 -6.33 1.11 -1.86
C THR A 107 -6.58 1.13 -3.36
N SER A 108 -5.54 1.02 -4.17
CA SER A 108 -5.66 0.90 -5.63
C SER A 108 -6.52 -0.31 -6.02
N LEU A 109 -6.27 -1.49 -5.45
CA LEU A 109 -7.07 -2.69 -5.70
C LEU A 109 -8.52 -2.56 -5.22
N LEU A 110 -8.76 -1.90 -4.10
CA LEU A 110 -10.11 -1.65 -3.61
C LEU A 110 -10.86 -0.69 -4.53
N THR A 111 -10.20 0.34 -5.06
CA THR A 111 -10.77 1.28 -6.04
C THR A 111 -11.17 0.54 -7.32
N LEU A 112 -10.28 -0.29 -7.87
CA LEU A 112 -10.60 -1.11 -9.04
C LEU A 112 -11.77 -2.06 -8.78
N ARG A 113 -11.79 -2.71 -7.61
CA ARG A 113 -12.91 -3.58 -7.22
C ARG A 113 -14.23 -2.81 -7.14
N HIS A 114 -14.16 -1.61 -6.59
CA HIS A 114 -15.27 -0.69 -6.48
C HIS A 114 -15.85 -0.37 -7.86
N GLU A 115 -15.03 0.07 -8.80
CA GLU A 115 -15.43 0.36 -10.18
C GLU A 115 -16.09 -0.85 -10.86
N MET A 116 -15.50 -2.04 -10.72
CA MET A 116 -16.05 -3.27 -11.29
C MET A 116 -17.38 -3.67 -10.67
N ALA A 117 -17.58 -3.43 -9.38
CA ALA A 117 -18.84 -3.75 -8.72
C ALA A 117 -20.01 -2.90 -9.22
N LEU A 118 -19.83 -1.59 -9.45
CA LEU A 118 -20.89 -0.74 -10.03
C LEU A 118 -21.21 -1.12 -11.47
N PHE A 119 -20.17 -1.40 -12.23
CA PHE A 119 -20.40 -1.90 -13.59
C PHE A 119 -21.30 -3.15 -13.58
N LEU A 120 -21.01 -4.11 -12.69
CA LEU A 120 -21.83 -5.32 -12.56
C LEU A 120 -23.25 -5.02 -12.08
N GLN A 121 -23.40 -4.10 -11.13
CA GLN A 121 -24.71 -3.68 -10.62
C GLN A 121 -25.57 -3.03 -11.71
N ASP A 122 -24.93 -2.18 -12.54
CA ASP A 122 -25.59 -1.50 -13.65
C ASP A 122 -26.07 -2.50 -14.70
N ILE A 123 -25.22 -3.47 -15.07
CA ILE A 123 -25.58 -4.56 -15.97
C ILE A 123 -26.76 -5.37 -15.42
N HIS A 124 -26.72 -5.77 -14.16
CA HIS A 124 -27.79 -6.55 -13.56
C HIS A 124 -29.11 -5.78 -13.53
N THR A 125 -29.05 -4.47 -13.24
CA THR A 125 -30.24 -3.61 -13.26
C THR A 125 -30.81 -3.48 -14.67
N GLN A 126 -29.96 -3.31 -15.68
CA GLN A 126 -30.41 -3.23 -17.09
C GLN A 126 -30.98 -4.57 -17.58
N MET A 127 -30.33 -5.69 -17.25
CA MET A 127 -30.83 -7.03 -17.61
C MET A 127 -32.19 -7.32 -16.98
N ALA A 128 -32.43 -6.86 -15.77
CA ALA A 128 -33.72 -7.00 -15.09
C ALA A 128 -34.84 -6.21 -15.77
N HIS A 129 -34.52 -5.09 -16.44
CA HIS A 129 -35.52 -4.23 -17.09
C HIS A 129 -35.73 -4.56 -18.58
N VAL A 130 -34.71 -5.03 -19.30
CA VAL A 130 -34.74 -5.17 -20.79
C VAL A 130 -34.68 -6.62 -21.25
N GLY A 131 -34.37 -7.55 -20.37
CA GLY A 131 -34.37 -9.01 -20.62
C GLY A 131 -33.12 -9.58 -21.33
N SER A 132 -32.54 -8.95 -22.31
CA SER A 132 -31.23 -9.33 -22.88
C SER A 132 -30.50 -8.10 -23.40
N LEU A 133 -29.23 -8.03 -23.15
CA LEU A 133 -28.35 -6.95 -23.59
C LEU A 133 -27.48 -7.46 -24.77
N ASP A 134 -27.29 -6.63 -25.78
CA ASP A 134 -26.33 -6.91 -26.83
C ASP A 134 -24.90 -6.88 -26.30
N ALA A 135 -24.12 -7.93 -26.64
CA ALA A 135 -22.73 -8.07 -26.16
C ALA A 135 -21.83 -6.89 -26.58
N SER A 136 -22.10 -6.26 -27.71
CA SER A 136 -21.37 -5.09 -28.17
C SER A 136 -21.70 -3.84 -27.35
N ALA A 137 -22.96 -3.67 -26.95
CA ALA A 137 -23.38 -2.60 -26.05
C ALA A 137 -22.79 -2.80 -24.66
N LEU A 138 -22.78 -4.05 -24.14
CA LEU A 138 -22.14 -4.40 -22.87
C LEU A 138 -20.64 -4.14 -22.91
N PHE A 139 -19.95 -4.49 -23.98
CA PHE A 139 -18.53 -4.21 -24.13
C PHE A 139 -18.25 -2.69 -24.16
N THR A 140 -19.07 -1.93 -24.87
CA THR A 140 -18.96 -0.46 -24.91
C THR A 140 -19.22 0.14 -23.54
N GLN A 141 -20.19 -0.37 -22.81
CA GLN A 141 -20.44 0.04 -21.43
C GLN A 141 -19.28 -0.34 -20.51
N LEU A 142 -18.71 -1.54 -20.62
CA LEU A 142 -17.53 -1.93 -19.86
C LEU A 142 -16.37 -0.96 -20.09
N VAL A 143 -16.10 -0.61 -21.34
CA VAL A 143 -15.04 0.35 -21.69
C VAL A 143 -15.35 1.75 -21.16
N ASN A 144 -16.62 2.17 -21.17
CA ASN A 144 -17.02 3.47 -20.64
C ASN A 144 -17.15 3.50 -19.12
N HIS A 145 -17.35 2.34 -18.50
CA HIS A 145 -17.64 2.16 -17.07
C HIS A 145 -16.44 1.69 -16.23
N VAL A 146 -15.25 1.57 -16.82
CA VAL A 146 -14.02 1.35 -16.01
C VAL A 146 -13.80 2.45 -14.97
N CYS A 147 -14.75 3.37 -14.85
CA CYS A 147 -14.72 4.53 -13.97
C CYS A 147 -15.86 4.63 -12.97
N THR A 148 -16.65 3.58 -12.68
CA THR A 148 -17.70 3.76 -11.68
C THR A 148 -18.07 2.49 -10.94
N SER A 149 -17.83 2.41 -9.67
CA SER A 149 -18.69 2.08 -8.57
C SER A 149 -18.47 0.99 -7.58
N PRO A 150 -19.07 1.09 -6.40
CA PRO A 150 -18.64 0.36 -5.20
C PRO A 150 -19.51 -0.82 -4.78
N HIS A 151 -18.99 -1.73 -4.00
CA HIS A 151 -19.51 -2.18 -2.70
C HIS A 151 -18.60 -3.21 -2.01
N ASP A 152 -18.37 -2.94 -0.79
CA ASP A 152 -18.34 -3.66 0.48
C ASP A 152 -17.10 -4.48 0.80
N GLN A 153 -16.28 -3.99 1.71
CA GLN A 153 -15.75 -4.66 2.90
C GLN A 153 -14.84 -3.73 3.72
N SER A 154 -15.05 -3.79 5.02
CA SER A 154 -14.49 -2.98 6.08
C SER A 154 -12.98 -2.75 6.00
N PRO A 155 -12.52 -1.51 5.85
CA PRO A 155 -11.12 -1.10 5.91
C PRO A 155 -10.68 -0.67 7.30
N ASP A 156 -11.31 -1.20 8.35
CA ASP A 156 -11.30 -0.63 9.71
C ASP A 156 -9.92 -0.52 10.35
N ARG A 157 -8.97 -1.41 10.04
CA ARG A 157 -7.67 -1.44 10.75
C ARG A 157 -6.69 -0.36 10.35
N MET A 158 -6.72 0.09 9.10
CA MET A 158 -5.83 1.17 8.70
C MET A 158 -6.38 2.53 9.04
N LEU A 159 -7.69 2.70 8.93
CA LEU A 159 -8.34 3.89 9.45
C LEU A 159 -7.99 4.04 10.93
N ASP A 160 -8.09 2.96 11.72
CA ASP A 160 -7.68 2.95 13.12
C ASP A 160 -6.21 3.31 13.32
N TRP A 161 -5.30 2.84 12.46
CA TRP A 161 -3.89 3.20 12.54
C TRP A 161 -3.62 4.65 12.17
N LEU A 162 -4.21 5.14 11.08
CA LEU A 162 -4.16 6.56 10.69
C LEU A 162 -4.81 7.43 11.79
N LEU A 163 -5.87 6.94 12.41
CA LEU A 163 -6.56 7.57 13.52
C LEU A 163 -5.69 7.62 14.79
N GLN A 164 -4.79 6.68 14.98
CA GLN A 164 -3.86 6.62 16.11
C GLN A 164 -2.58 7.44 15.89
N GLN A 165 -2.24 7.78 14.64
CA GLN A 165 -1.15 8.70 14.34
C GLN A 165 -1.50 10.09 14.87
N VAL A 166 -0.81 10.47 15.92
CA VAL A 166 -1.05 11.69 16.71
C VAL A 166 -0.98 12.92 15.79
N GLY A 167 -2.13 13.54 15.47
CA GLY A 167 -2.17 14.85 14.81
C GLY A 167 -2.90 14.93 13.47
N CYS A 168 -3.47 13.82 12.94
CA CYS A 168 -4.31 13.90 11.74
C CYS A 168 -5.61 14.67 12.07
N GLN A 169 -5.88 15.75 11.35
CA GLN A 169 -7.04 16.61 11.60
C GLN A 169 -8.37 15.91 11.25
N LEU A 170 -8.36 14.98 10.31
CA LEU A 170 -9.54 14.18 9.95
C LEU A 170 -10.01 13.26 11.09
N THR A 171 -9.16 12.99 12.07
CA THR A 171 -9.44 12.13 13.22
C THR A 171 -9.96 12.90 14.43
N THR A 172 -10.01 14.21 14.34
CA THR A 172 -10.64 15.04 15.38
C THR A 172 -12.15 14.82 15.40
N SER A 173 -12.79 15.17 16.51
CA SER A 173 -14.25 15.12 16.61
C SER A 173 -14.94 15.90 15.49
N GLU A 174 -14.34 17.00 15.05
CA GLU A 174 -14.83 17.82 13.94
C GLU A 174 -14.70 17.07 12.61
N GLY A 175 -13.55 16.49 12.30
CA GLY A 175 -13.34 15.71 11.08
C GLY A 175 -14.27 14.50 10.98
N LEU A 176 -14.43 13.75 12.06
CA LEU A 176 -15.33 12.59 12.10
C LEU A 176 -16.81 13.00 11.92
N GLN A 177 -17.25 14.12 12.47
CA GLN A 177 -18.61 14.64 12.27
C GLN A 177 -18.86 15.06 10.81
N LEU A 178 -17.88 15.67 10.16
CA LEU A 178 -17.96 16.04 8.74
C LEU A 178 -18.02 14.79 7.85
N LEU A 179 -17.20 13.78 8.14
CA LEU A 179 -17.20 12.52 7.39
C LEU A 179 -18.55 11.80 7.54
N GLU A 180 -19.15 11.79 8.74
CA GLU A 180 -20.45 11.16 8.96
C GLU A 180 -21.59 11.83 8.17
N GLN A 181 -21.52 13.14 7.91
CA GLN A 181 -22.50 13.86 7.09
C GLN A 181 -22.44 13.48 5.59
N ILE A 182 -21.31 12.93 5.13
CA ILE A 182 -21.15 12.44 3.75
C ILE A 182 -21.61 10.99 3.62
N ARG A 183 -21.74 10.26 4.75
CA ARG A 183 -22.13 8.84 4.74
C ARG A 183 -23.46 8.64 4.01
N GLY A 184 -23.50 7.60 3.16
CA GLY A 184 -24.67 7.28 2.37
C GLY A 184 -24.86 8.11 1.10
N GLN A 185 -23.94 9.03 0.78
CA GLN A 185 -23.90 9.68 -0.53
C GLN A 185 -23.43 8.71 -1.60
N HIS A 186 -23.90 8.88 -2.82
CA HIS A 186 -23.38 8.13 -3.96
C HIS A 186 -22.04 8.70 -4.36
N ILE A 187 -20.97 7.90 -4.22
CA ILE A 187 -19.59 8.33 -4.38
C ILE A 187 -18.94 7.51 -5.49
N HIS A 188 -18.27 8.18 -6.42
CA HIS A 188 -17.40 7.57 -7.41
C HIS A 188 -15.96 7.90 -7.09
N ILE A 189 -15.08 6.91 -7.18
CA ILE A 189 -13.65 7.08 -6.92
C ILE A 189 -12.87 6.42 -8.03
N TRP A 190 -11.93 7.13 -8.63
CA TRP A 190 -11.00 6.55 -9.60
C TRP A 190 -9.59 7.08 -9.44
N GLU A 191 -8.64 6.22 -9.77
CA GLU A 191 -7.22 6.50 -9.70
C GLU A 191 -6.75 7.18 -11.00
N GLU A 192 -5.85 8.15 -10.87
CA GLU A 192 -5.15 8.79 -11.98
C GLU A 192 -3.63 8.67 -11.76
N GLN A 193 -2.83 9.11 -12.75
CA GLN A 193 -1.38 8.97 -12.72
C GLN A 193 -0.70 9.56 -11.47
N ASP A 194 -1.31 10.55 -10.83
CA ASP A 194 -0.72 11.30 -9.71
C ASP A 194 -1.67 11.44 -8.51
N GLY A 195 -2.69 10.56 -8.42
CA GLY A 195 -3.61 10.59 -7.29
C GLY A 195 -4.99 10.02 -7.56
N TYR A 196 -6.02 10.61 -6.93
CA TYR A 196 -7.39 10.12 -6.98
C TYR A 196 -8.37 11.25 -7.29
N ARG A 197 -9.42 10.92 -8.02
CA ARG A 197 -10.63 11.75 -8.17
C ARG A 197 -11.78 11.11 -7.42
N ILE A 198 -12.48 11.91 -6.65
CA ILE A 198 -13.61 11.49 -5.82
C ILE A 198 -14.80 12.37 -6.16
N LEU A 199 -15.82 11.80 -6.81
CA LEU A 199 -17.06 12.50 -7.13
C LEU A 199 -18.14 12.12 -6.13
N VAL A 200 -18.60 13.07 -5.36
CA VAL A 200 -19.80 12.93 -4.51
C VAL A 200 -20.98 13.45 -5.31
N VAL A 201 -21.88 12.53 -5.69
CA VAL A 201 -23.06 12.84 -6.50
C VAL A 201 -24.13 13.44 -5.58
N SER A 202 -24.19 14.75 -5.52
CA SER A 202 -25.17 15.49 -4.72
C SER A 202 -25.41 16.87 -5.32
N SER A 203 -26.66 17.34 -5.28
CA SER A 203 -27.03 18.71 -5.58
C SER A 203 -27.22 19.56 -4.32
N ASP A 204 -27.03 18.97 -3.14
CA ASP A 204 -27.22 19.62 -1.85
C ASP A 204 -26.04 20.55 -1.53
N PRO A 205 -26.28 21.88 -1.37
CA PRO A 205 -25.23 22.81 -0.99
C PRO A 205 -24.57 22.50 0.36
N GLU A 206 -25.28 21.84 1.29
CA GLU A 206 -24.72 21.46 2.59
C GLU A 206 -23.57 20.45 2.43
N ILE A 207 -23.72 19.49 1.53
CA ILE A 207 -22.62 18.55 1.20
C ILE A 207 -21.39 19.28 0.63
N GLY A 208 -21.61 20.30 -0.19
CA GLY A 208 -20.52 21.15 -0.68
C GLY A 208 -19.77 21.85 0.44
N GLN A 209 -20.49 22.41 1.43
CA GLN A 209 -19.87 23.07 2.59
C GLN A 209 -19.11 22.06 3.47
N VAL A 210 -19.63 20.86 3.63
CA VAL A 210 -18.96 19.78 4.37
C VAL A 210 -17.66 19.38 3.69
N LEU A 211 -17.67 19.22 2.37
CA LEU A 211 -16.45 18.89 1.61
C LEU A 211 -15.42 20.01 1.65
N GLU A 212 -15.84 21.26 1.58
CA GLU A 212 -14.97 22.44 1.72
C GLU A 212 -14.36 22.50 3.14
N ALA A 213 -15.15 22.20 4.16
CA ALA A 213 -14.65 22.11 5.53
C ALA A 213 -13.63 21.00 5.70
N LEU A 214 -13.84 19.80 5.09
CA LEU A 214 -12.89 18.70 5.10
C LEU A 214 -11.57 19.06 4.40
N THR A 215 -11.61 19.69 3.23
CA THR A 215 -10.38 20.15 2.55
C THR A 215 -9.65 21.20 3.37
N THR A 216 -10.38 22.10 4.06
CA THR A 216 -9.81 23.12 4.94
C THR A 216 -9.15 22.50 6.18
N LEU A 217 -9.75 21.47 6.77
CA LEU A 217 -9.14 20.71 7.88
C LEU A 217 -7.84 20.04 7.44
N GLU A 218 -7.85 19.46 6.25
CA GLU A 218 -6.67 18.77 5.72
C GLU A 218 -5.52 19.74 5.43
N MET A 219 -5.79 20.95 4.97
CA MET A 219 -4.77 22.01 4.81
C MET A 219 -4.00 22.31 6.11
N ARG A 220 -4.59 22.05 7.27
CA ARG A 220 -3.99 22.25 8.58
C ARG A 220 -3.25 21.02 9.10
N CYS A 221 -3.33 19.90 8.39
CA CYS A 221 -2.73 18.65 8.79
C CYS A 221 -1.21 18.69 8.64
N GLN A 222 -0.47 18.60 9.74
CA GLN A 222 1.00 18.64 9.73
C GLN A 222 1.63 17.30 9.34
N ILE A 223 0.87 16.20 9.42
CA ILE A 223 1.38 14.85 9.16
C ILE A 223 1.53 14.59 7.67
N HIS A 224 0.59 15.06 6.87
CA HIS A 224 0.56 14.76 5.45
C HIS A 224 1.40 15.71 4.60
N HIS A 225 2.08 16.69 5.18
CA HIS A 225 2.95 17.68 4.51
C HIS A 225 2.36 18.26 3.21
N HIS A 226 1.10 18.70 3.29
CA HIS A 226 0.31 19.11 2.14
C HIS A 226 0.53 20.55 1.64
N ALA A 227 1.66 21.16 1.91
CA ALA A 227 1.92 22.51 1.40
C ALA A 227 1.72 22.61 -0.13
N ASP A 228 1.87 21.49 -0.86
CA ASP A 228 1.76 21.44 -2.31
C ASP A 228 0.60 20.56 -2.85
N ASN A 229 -0.17 19.88 -1.99
CA ASN A 229 -1.13 18.83 -2.38
C ASN A 229 -2.47 18.94 -1.65
N VAL A 230 -3.01 20.13 -1.51
CA VAL A 230 -4.37 20.34 -0.98
C VAL A 230 -5.37 19.79 -2.00
N PRO A 231 -6.38 18.99 -1.59
CA PRO A 231 -7.42 18.56 -2.50
C PRO A 231 -8.17 19.74 -3.12
N ASP A 232 -8.25 19.78 -4.44
CA ASP A 232 -9.08 20.76 -5.15
C ASP A 232 -10.54 20.28 -5.12
N LEU A 233 -11.45 21.19 -4.75
CA LEU A 233 -12.88 20.94 -4.78
C LEU A 233 -13.53 21.70 -5.94
N LEU A 234 -14.12 20.95 -6.87
CA LEU A 234 -14.85 21.49 -8.01
C LEU A 234 -16.33 21.10 -7.90
N HIS A 235 -17.22 21.96 -8.36
CA HIS A 235 -18.65 21.70 -8.43
C HIS A 235 -19.13 21.75 -9.88
N ASN A 236 -19.93 20.77 -10.30
CA ASN A 236 -20.56 20.72 -11.61
C ASN A 236 -21.99 20.14 -11.52
N HIS A 237 -22.65 19.97 -12.66
CA HIS A 237 -24.03 19.47 -12.74
C HIS A 237 -24.22 18.03 -12.23
N LYS A 238 -23.14 17.27 -11.98
CA LYS A 238 -23.16 15.89 -11.44
C LYS A 238 -22.96 15.87 -9.92
N GLY A 239 -22.36 16.91 -9.35
CA GLY A 239 -22.05 16.98 -7.93
C GLY A 239 -20.71 17.66 -7.65
N TYR A 240 -20.06 17.23 -6.60
CA TYR A 240 -18.82 17.77 -6.07
C TYR A 240 -17.66 16.83 -6.37
N LEU A 241 -16.64 17.31 -7.04
CA LEU A 241 -15.45 16.56 -7.44
C LEU A 241 -14.25 17.03 -6.62
N LEU A 242 -13.69 16.12 -5.82
CA LEU A 242 -12.39 16.33 -5.18
C LEU A 242 -11.29 15.74 -6.07
N ILE A 243 -10.23 16.50 -6.25
CA ILE A 243 -9.01 16.08 -6.94
C ILE A 243 -7.90 16.01 -5.89
N CYS A 244 -7.51 14.79 -5.54
CA CYS A 244 -6.50 14.52 -4.53
C CYS A 244 -5.22 14.09 -5.22
N SER A 245 -4.12 14.82 -5.06
CA SER A 245 -2.83 14.54 -5.71
C SER A 245 -1.73 14.25 -4.69
N GLY A 246 -0.67 13.55 -5.12
CA GLY A 246 0.52 13.27 -4.32
C GLY A 246 0.40 12.05 -3.41
N ARG A 247 1.45 11.80 -2.62
CA ARG A 247 1.65 10.58 -1.85
C ARG A 247 0.54 10.24 -0.85
N SER A 248 -0.18 11.22 -0.34
CA SER A 248 -1.25 11.03 0.65
C SER A 248 -2.64 10.95 0.04
N ALA A 249 -2.78 11.10 -1.27
CA ALA A 249 -4.06 11.09 -1.98
C ALA A 249 -4.86 9.80 -1.73
N PHE A 250 -4.18 8.66 -1.57
CA PHE A 250 -4.82 7.37 -1.26
C PHE A 250 -5.58 7.38 0.08
N VAL A 251 -5.21 8.23 1.03
CA VAL A 251 -5.90 8.36 2.31
C VAL A 251 -7.33 8.86 2.10
N PHE A 252 -7.50 9.89 1.25
CA PHE A 252 -8.83 10.38 0.88
C PHE A 252 -9.64 9.30 0.17
N ALA A 253 -9.06 8.63 -0.83
CA ALA A 253 -9.73 7.54 -1.52
C ALA A 253 -10.20 6.48 -0.53
N ARG A 254 -9.36 6.09 0.43
CA ARG A 254 -9.67 5.12 1.47
C ARG A 254 -10.80 5.56 2.40
N LEU A 255 -10.78 6.83 2.85
CA LEU A 255 -11.83 7.40 3.67
C LEU A 255 -13.18 7.39 2.95
N PHE A 256 -13.20 7.85 1.70
CA PHE A 256 -14.44 7.90 0.93
C PHE A 256 -14.94 6.50 0.52
N LEU A 257 -14.06 5.54 0.29
CA LEU A 257 -14.44 4.13 0.13
C LEU A 257 -15.15 3.59 1.39
N ALA A 258 -14.65 3.93 2.58
CA ALA A 258 -15.28 3.53 3.84
C ALA A 258 -16.67 4.18 4.06
N LEU A 259 -16.88 5.40 3.56
CA LEU A 259 -18.15 6.11 3.66
C LEU A 259 -19.20 5.61 2.66
N SER A 260 -18.78 5.10 1.51
CA SER A 260 -19.67 4.56 0.47
C SER A 260 -20.25 3.18 0.79
N THR A 261 -19.72 2.48 1.79
CA THR A 261 -20.10 1.10 2.19
C THR A 261 -21.24 1.09 3.23
N SER A 262 -22.36 1.76 2.96
CA SER A 262 -23.53 1.66 3.87
C SER A 262 -24.79 1.30 3.15
#